data_8a70e5652d750fb6c2ae5c768767890c
#
_entry.id   8a70e5652d750fb6c2ae5c768767890c
#
_cell.length_a   1.000
_cell.length_b   1.000
_cell.length_c   1.000
_cell.angle_alpha   90.00
_cell.angle_beta   90.00
_cell.angle_gamma   90.00
#
_symmetry.space_group_name_H-M   'P 1'
#
loop_
_entity.id
_entity.type
_entity.pdbx_description
1 polymer ?
#
loop_
_entity_poly.entity_id
_entity_poly.type
_entity_poly.pdbx_seq_one_letter_code
_entity_poly.pdbx_strand_id
1 'polypeptide(L)'
;IIRWWIILAVKLKMPGGNALLQRYISLLCVDSQHKLSSFILHTFVAQDIKGPTLEEAMAEAQQNAPSRLTQYKDWAKRYPEYYAKYETYTLEQVVEEIKNEVLRRYLGSAISDKGMLALICGIEGHIAVSVLRNYMRDHYQRRAQIEAMIDAVASSNDPIIIQLLLSLSRRYRTASVQEKARNLVTQIAERNGWSADELADRTIPTA
;
A
#
# COMPACT_ATOMS: atom_id res chain seq x y z
N ILE A 1 24.58 11.35 -5.63
CA ILE A 1 24.64 10.79 -4.25
C ILE A 1 23.29 10.12 -3.91
N ILE A 2 22.16 10.83 -3.89
CA ILE A 2 20.83 10.27 -3.52
C ILE A 2 20.46 9.04 -4.37
N ARG A 3 20.68 9.08 -5.69
CA ARG A 3 20.43 7.94 -6.57
C ARG A 3 21.19 6.68 -6.12
N TRP A 4 22.41 6.84 -5.64
CA TRP A 4 23.21 5.73 -5.14
C TRP A 4 22.65 5.17 -3.82
N TRP A 5 22.14 6.03 -2.92
CA TRP A 5 21.46 5.57 -1.69
C TRP A 5 20.22 4.74 -1.99
N ILE A 6 19.42 5.15 -2.99
CA ILE A 6 18.23 4.40 -3.41
C ILE A 6 18.65 3.02 -3.96
N ILE A 7 19.66 2.98 -4.83
CA ILE A 7 20.17 1.72 -5.38
C ILE A 7 20.67 0.78 -4.27
N LEU A 8 21.40 1.32 -3.29
CA LEU A 8 21.87 0.56 -2.15
C LEU A 8 20.70 0.03 -1.30
N ALA A 9 19.75 0.89 -0.99
CA ALA A 9 18.56 0.54 -0.22
C ALA A 9 17.75 -0.59 -0.89
N VAL A 10 17.51 -0.50 -2.20
CA VAL A 10 16.83 -1.54 -2.98
C VAL A 10 17.60 -2.87 -2.91
N LYS A 11 18.92 -2.84 -3.04
CA LYS A 11 19.76 -4.05 -2.95
C LYS A 11 19.71 -4.71 -1.56
N LEU A 12 19.60 -3.94 -0.50
CA LEU A 12 19.50 -4.45 0.87
C LEU A 12 18.16 -5.13 1.16
N LYS A 13 17.11 -4.81 0.42
CA LYS A 13 15.74 -5.38 0.53
C LYS A 13 15.11 -5.28 1.93
N MET A 14 15.63 -4.43 2.79
CA MET A 14 15.19 -4.22 4.17
C MET A 14 14.41 -2.91 4.26
N PRO A 15 13.07 -2.95 4.37
CA PRO A 15 12.26 -1.72 4.46
C PRO A 15 12.34 -1.06 5.82
N GLY A 16 12.54 -1.84 6.89
CA GLY A 16 12.71 -1.34 8.26
C GLY A 16 14.01 -0.57 8.46
N GLY A 17 14.15 0.03 9.63
CA GLY A 17 15.26 0.91 9.96
C GLY A 17 16.64 0.28 9.71
N ASN A 18 17.41 0.90 8.83
CA ASN A 18 18.81 0.58 8.60
C ASN A 18 19.69 1.75 9.07
N ALA A 19 20.54 1.50 10.05
CA ALA A 19 21.36 2.54 10.68
C ALA A 19 22.25 3.31 9.69
N LEU A 20 22.81 2.64 8.66
CA LEU A 20 23.61 3.30 7.63
C LEU A 20 22.78 4.26 6.79
N LEU A 21 21.59 3.81 6.33
CA LEU A 21 20.70 4.64 5.52
C LEU A 21 20.12 5.80 6.33
N GLN A 22 19.76 5.57 7.59
CA GLN A 22 19.33 6.64 8.50
C GLN A 22 20.43 7.70 8.67
N ARG A 23 21.70 7.28 8.80
CA ARG A 23 22.82 8.20 8.86
C ARG A 23 23.01 8.99 7.58
N TYR A 24 22.77 8.39 6.40
CA TYR A 24 22.82 9.13 5.14
C TYR A 24 21.71 10.19 5.06
N ILE A 25 20.50 9.83 5.45
CA ILE A 25 19.38 10.78 5.48
C ILE A 25 19.66 11.93 6.45
N SER A 26 20.25 11.67 7.63
CA SER A 26 20.59 12.72 8.62
C SER A 26 21.64 13.71 8.13
N LEU A 27 22.34 13.46 7.02
CA LEU A 27 23.25 14.43 6.39
C LEU A 27 22.51 15.53 5.62
N LEU A 28 21.22 15.34 5.34
CA LEU A 28 20.37 16.33 4.68
C LEU A 28 19.78 17.28 5.72
N CYS A 29 19.50 18.53 5.31
CA CYS A 29 18.66 19.40 6.15
C CYS A 29 17.25 18.82 6.29
N VAL A 30 16.54 19.20 7.35
CA VAL A 30 15.22 18.65 7.72
C VAL A 30 14.21 18.73 6.57
N ASP A 31 14.11 19.87 5.90
CA ASP A 31 13.23 20.05 4.74
C ASP A 31 13.54 19.05 3.60
N SER A 32 14.81 18.82 3.32
CA SER A 32 15.25 17.85 2.32
C SER A 32 14.99 16.39 2.74
N GLN A 33 15.10 16.09 4.05
CA GLN A 33 14.72 14.78 4.58
C GLN A 33 13.22 14.52 4.37
N HIS A 34 12.37 15.48 4.74
CA HIS A 34 10.91 15.39 4.54
C HIS A 34 10.54 15.21 3.08
N LYS A 35 11.08 16.04 2.19
CA LYS A 35 10.82 15.97 0.75
C LYS A 35 11.25 14.65 0.14
N LEU A 36 12.45 14.17 0.46
CA LEU A 36 12.97 12.91 -0.07
C LEU A 36 12.15 11.73 0.44
N SER A 37 11.86 11.68 1.73
CA SER A 37 11.09 10.61 2.35
C SER A 37 9.66 10.54 1.79
N SER A 38 9.00 11.68 1.66
CA SER A 38 7.68 11.77 1.04
C SER A 38 7.70 11.33 -0.42
N PHE A 39 8.68 11.82 -1.20
CA PHE A 39 8.86 11.43 -2.60
C PHE A 39 9.03 9.91 -2.75
N ILE A 40 9.86 9.29 -1.93
CA ILE A 40 10.12 7.85 -1.98
C ILE A 40 8.84 7.05 -1.66
N LEU A 41 8.11 7.43 -0.61
CA LEU A 41 6.87 6.73 -0.24
C LEU A 41 5.82 6.84 -1.34
N HIS A 42 5.60 8.04 -1.89
CA HIS A 42 4.67 8.25 -3.00
C HIS A 42 5.09 7.50 -4.27
N THR A 43 6.41 7.48 -4.57
CA THR A 43 6.93 6.74 -5.72
C THR A 43 6.70 5.24 -5.57
N PHE A 44 6.97 4.68 -4.39
CA PHE A 44 6.71 3.27 -4.09
C PHE A 44 5.24 2.92 -4.31
N VAL A 45 4.32 3.73 -3.74
CA VAL A 45 2.88 3.52 -3.88
C VAL A 45 2.46 3.64 -5.36
N ALA A 46 2.86 4.70 -6.05
CA ALA A 46 2.48 4.92 -7.45
C ALA A 46 2.98 3.79 -8.37
N GLN A 47 4.19 3.29 -8.13
CA GLN A 47 4.75 2.16 -8.88
C GLN A 47 4.00 0.86 -8.58
N ASP A 48 3.59 0.64 -7.33
CA ASP A 48 2.90 -0.57 -6.91
C ASP A 48 1.47 -0.66 -7.43
N ILE A 49 0.75 0.45 -7.44
CA ILE A 49 -0.65 0.51 -7.89
C ILE A 49 -0.82 0.81 -9.38
N LYS A 50 0.29 0.87 -10.13
CA LYS A 50 0.23 1.13 -11.57
C LYS A 50 -0.71 0.13 -12.24
N GLY A 51 -1.74 0.64 -12.89
CA GLY A 51 -2.73 -0.12 -13.65
C GLY A 51 -2.73 0.26 -15.13
N PRO A 52 -3.58 -0.37 -15.93
CA PRO A 52 -3.85 0.01 -17.30
C PRO A 52 -4.40 1.43 -17.39
N THR A 53 -4.10 2.10 -18.49
CA THR A 53 -4.74 3.39 -18.82
C THR A 53 -6.21 3.18 -19.22
N LEU A 54 -6.99 4.25 -19.18
CA LEU A 54 -8.38 4.20 -19.65
C LEU A 54 -8.46 3.79 -21.12
N GLU A 55 -7.52 4.24 -21.95
CA GLU A 55 -7.46 3.89 -23.37
C GLU A 55 -7.17 2.41 -23.57
N GLU A 56 -6.18 1.84 -22.89
CA GLU A 56 -5.89 0.40 -22.91
C GLU A 56 -7.06 -0.44 -22.42
N ALA A 57 -7.71 -0.03 -21.32
CA ALA A 57 -8.86 -0.72 -20.78
C ALA A 57 -10.07 -0.70 -21.74
N MET A 58 -10.28 0.43 -22.41
CA MET A 58 -11.36 0.58 -23.39
C MET A 58 -11.11 -0.26 -24.65
N ALA A 59 -9.87 -0.27 -25.16
CA ALA A 59 -9.48 -1.10 -26.30
C ALA A 59 -9.67 -2.60 -26.01
N GLU A 60 -9.21 -3.07 -24.85
CA GLU A 60 -9.40 -4.46 -24.42
C GLU A 60 -10.89 -4.79 -24.24
N ALA A 61 -11.67 -3.88 -23.66
CA ALA A 61 -13.10 -4.07 -23.47
C ALA A 61 -13.84 -4.19 -24.81
N GLN A 62 -13.57 -3.32 -25.77
CA GLN A 62 -14.17 -3.37 -27.10
C GLN A 62 -13.82 -4.65 -27.86
N GLN A 63 -12.60 -5.12 -27.72
CA GLN A 63 -12.14 -6.37 -28.34
C GLN A 63 -12.85 -7.60 -27.76
N ASN A 64 -13.05 -7.65 -26.44
CA ASN A 64 -13.52 -8.87 -25.75
C ASN A 64 -15.04 -8.90 -25.53
N ALA A 65 -15.72 -7.74 -25.56
CA ALA A 65 -17.15 -7.66 -25.24
C ALA A 65 -18.07 -8.49 -26.14
N PRO A 66 -17.87 -8.58 -27.49
CA PRO A 66 -18.75 -9.39 -28.32
C PRO A 66 -18.75 -10.87 -27.92
N SER A 67 -17.58 -11.43 -27.68
CA SER A 67 -17.39 -12.82 -27.23
C SER A 67 -18.01 -13.05 -25.85
N ARG A 68 -17.78 -12.13 -24.91
CA ARG A 68 -18.34 -12.18 -23.56
C ARG A 68 -19.88 -12.08 -23.56
N LEU A 69 -20.44 -11.22 -24.41
CA LEU A 69 -21.90 -11.08 -24.55
C LEU A 69 -22.53 -12.37 -25.07
N THR A 70 -21.91 -13.01 -26.06
CA THR A 70 -22.37 -14.30 -26.58
C THR A 70 -22.38 -15.36 -25.48
N GLN A 71 -21.31 -15.45 -24.70
CA GLN A 71 -21.20 -16.36 -23.56
C GLN A 71 -22.27 -16.10 -22.49
N TYR A 72 -22.54 -14.84 -22.16
CA TYR A 72 -23.55 -14.45 -21.18
C TYR A 72 -24.94 -14.87 -21.63
N LYS A 73 -25.29 -14.66 -22.91
CA LYS A 73 -26.58 -15.08 -23.49
C LYS A 73 -26.72 -16.60 -23.51
N ASP A 74 -25.64 -17.32 -23.78
CA ASP A 74 -25.63 -18.78 -23.71
C ASP A 74 -25.86 -19.31 -22.29
N TRP A 75 -25.21 -18.67 -21.28
CA TRP A 75 -25.47 -19.02 -19.89
C TRP A 75 -26.89 -18.71 -19.44
N ALA A 76 -27.46 -17.59 -19.85
CA ALA A 76 -28.87 -17.26 -19.56
C ALA A 76 -29.84 -18.30 -20.11
N LYS A 77 -29.58 -18.84 -21.32
CA LYS A 77 -30.38 -19.91 -21.93
C LYS A 77 -30.21 -21.25 -21.22
N ARG A 78 -28.97 -21.63 -20.83
CA ARG A 78 -28.72 -22.95 -20.24
C ARG A 78 -29.03 -23.02 -18.74
N TYR A 79 -28.88 -21.91 -18.03
CA TYR A 79 -29.04 -21.83 -16.58
C TYR A 79 -29.85 -20.59 -16.19
N PRO A 80 -31.12 -20.48 -16.59
CA PRO A 80 -31.94 -19.28 -16.39
C PRO A 80 -32.11 -18.93 -14.90
N GLU A 81 -32.11 -19.92 -14.00
CA GLU A 81 -32.25 -19.73 -12.58
C GLU A 81 -31.10 -18.90 -11.96
N TYR A 82 -29.91 -18.87 -12.58
CA TYR A 82 -28.75 -18.15 -12.09
C TYR A 82 -28.39 -16.94 -12.95
N TYR A 83 -28.67 -17.00 -14.25
CA TYR A 83 -28.11 -16.06 -15.22
C TYR A 83 -29.17 -15.31 -16.05
N ALA A 84 -30.43 -15.36 -15.67
CA ALA A 84 -31.52 -14.68 -16.41
C ALA A 84 -31.25 -13.20 -16.69
N LYS A 85 -30.57 -12.50 -15.78
CA LYS A 85 -30.20 -11.08 -15.94
C LYS A 85 -29.40 -10.80 -17.22
N TYR A 86 -28.65 -11.77 -17.72
CA TYR A 86 -27.79 -11.59 -18.90
C TYR A 86 -28.56 -11.71 -20.23
N GLU A 87 -29.80 -12.13 -20.21
CA GLU A 87 -30.65 -12.18 -21.41
C GLU A 87 -30.85 -10.78 -22.01
N THR A 88 -30.99 -9.78 -21.17
CA THR A 88 -31.22 -8.37 -21.55
C THR A 88 -29.94 -7.55 -21.66
N TYR A 89 -28.77 -8.15 -21.42
CA TYR A 89 -27.49 -7.42 -21.44
C TYR A 89 -27.16 -6.89 -22.82
N THR A 90 -26.76 -5.63 -22.90
CA THR A 90 -26.33 -4.99 -24.13
C THR A 90 -24.82 -5.05 -24.30
N LEU A 91 -24.34 -4.80 -25.51
CA LEU A 91 -22.88 -4.74 -25.76
C LEU A 91 -22.21 -3.65 -24.96
N GLU A 92 -22.84 -2.48 -24.82
CA GLU A 92 -22.33 -1.35 -24.05
C GLU A 92 -22.15 -1.71 -22.55
N GLN A 93 -23.09 -2.44 -21.98
CA GLN A 93 -23.01 -2.89 -20.59
C GLN A 93 -21.83 -3.84 -20.38
N VAL A 94 -21.59 -4.76 -21.33
CA VAL A 94 -20.45 -5.67 -21.25
C VAL A 94 -19.13 -4.94 -21.46
N VAL A 95 -19.07 -3.97 -22.36
CA VAL A 95 -17.90 -3.09 -22.54
C VAL A 95 -17.58 -2.36 -21.24
N GLU A 96 -18.57 -1.76 -20.60
CA GLU A 96 -18.39 -1.04 -19.34
C GLU A 96 -17.92 -1.98 -18.21
N GLU A 97 -18.49 -3.18 -18.13
CA GLU A 97 -18.09 -4.20 -17.15
C GLU A 97 -16.63 -4.61 -17.34
N ILE A 98 -16.23 -4.98 -18.57
CA ILE A 98 -14.85 -5.38 -18.87
C ILE A 98 -13.88 -4.22 -18.65
N LYS A 99 -14.20 -3.01 -19.08
CA LYS A 99 -13.39 -1.82 -18.84
C LYS A 99 -13.11 -1.66 -17.34
N ASN A 100 -14.14 -1.76 -16.51
CA ASN A 100 -14.01 -1.64 -15.06
C ASN A 100 -13.22 -2.80 -14.44
N GLU A 101 -13.32 -4.02 -14.97
CA GLU A 101 -12.47 -5.15 -14.57
C GLU A 101 -11.01 -4.89 -14.91
N VAL A 102 -10.72 -4.40 -16.12
CA VAL A 102 -9.36 -4.11 -16.58
C VAL A 102 -8.73 -3.00 -15.75
N LEU A 103 -9.45 -1.90 -15.49
CA LEU A 103 -8.95 -0.77 -14.68
C LEU A 103 -8.61 -1.15 -13.24
N ARG A 104 -9.15 -2.26 -12.73
CA ARG A 104 -8.83 -2.78 -11.38
C ARG A 104 -7.59 -3.66 -11.35
N ARG A 105 -7.00 -3.99 -12.49
CA ARG A 105 -5.79 -4.83 -12.54
C ARG A 105 -4.56 -4.03 -12.15
N TYR A 106 -3.64 -4.71 -11.53
CA TYR A 106 -2.30 -4.19 -11.28
C TYR A 106 -1.36 -4.68 -12.37
N LEU A 107 -0.64 -3.78 -13.04
CA LEU A 107 0.36 -4.12 -14.07
C LEU A 107 1.73 -4.38 -13.46
N GLY A 108 1.93 -3.96 -12.20
CA GLY A 108 3.21 -4.06 -11.53
C GLY A 108 3.09 -4.36 -10.05
N SER A 109 4.27 -4.45 -9.44
CA SER A 109 4.42 -4.56 -8.00
C SER A 109 5.73 -3.93 -7.58
N ALA A 110 5.70 -3.05 -6.57
CA ALA A 110 6.91 -2.44 -6.02
C ALA A 110 7.59 -3.29 -4.94
N ILE A 111 7.09 -4.50 -4.66
CA ILE A 111 7.60 -5.31 -3.55
C ILE A 111 9.08 -5.72 -3.73
N SER A 112 9.55 -5.87 -4.97
CA SER A 112 10.97 -6.11 -5.27
C SER A 112 11.86 -4.96 -4.80
N ASP A 113 11.32 -3.75 -4.78
CA ASP A 113 12.02 -2.51 -4.48
C ASP A 113 11.73 -2.01 -3.06
N LYS A 114 11.09 -2.83 -2.22
CA LYS A 114 10.70 -2.46 -0.84
C LYS A 114 11.83 -1.89 0.00
N GLY A 115 13.08 -2.25 -0.31
CA GLY A 115 14.26 -1.73 0.39
C GLY A 115 14.38 -0.20 0.30
N MET A 116 13.85 0.45 -0.76
CA MET A 116 13.86 1.92 -0.88
C MET A 116 13.11 2.60 0.28
N LEU A 117 12.14 1.92 0.87
CA LEU A 117 11.37 2.42 2.01
C LEU A 117 12.23 2.65 3.27
N ALA A 118 13.43 2.05 3.38
CA ALA A 118 14.35 2.36 4.47
C ALA A 118 14.83 3.83 4.48
N LEU A 119 14.63 4.56 3.38
CA LEU A 119 14.98 5.98 3.27
C LEU A 119 13.84 6.93 3.68
N ILE A 120 12.68 6.42 4.16
CA ILE A 120 11.57 7.28 4.60
C ILE A 120 11.64 7.65 6.08
N CYS A 121 12.75 7.40 6.75
CA CYS A 121 12.91 7.66 8.19
C CYS A 121 12.75 9.14 8.58
N GLY A 122 12.86 10.07 7.63
CA GLY A 122 12.60 11.50 7.83
C GLY A 122 11.18 11.96 7.45
N ILE A 123 10.24 11.04 7.23
CA ILE A 123 8.89 11.40 6.81
C ILE A 123 8.08 12.00 7.97
N GLU A 124 7.27 13.01 7.67
CA GLU A 124 6.30 13.55 8.62
C GLU A 124 5.18 12.54 8.91
N GLY A 125 4.86 12.33 10.20
CA GLY A 125 3.91 11.28 10.61
C GLY A 125 2.54 11.41 9.98
N HIS A 126 2.02 12.63 9.86
CA HIS A 126 0.71 12.85 9.26
C HIS A 126 0.67 12.50 7.76
N ILE A 127 1.77 12.74 7.01
CA ILE A 127 1.89 12.34 5.60
C ILE A 127 1.96 10.82 5.50
N ALA A 128 2.85 10.19 6.27
CA ALA A 128 2.99 8.75 6.30
C ALA A 128 1.66 8.05 6.60
N VAL A 129 0.97 8.46 7.66
CA VAL A 129 -0.31 7.87 8.09
C VAL A 129 -1.40 8.08 7.05
N SER A 130 -1.48 9.25 6.42
CA SER A 130 -2.45 9.52 5.35
C SER A 130 -2.25 8.58 4.16
N VAL A 131 -1.01 8.46 3.68
CA VAL A 131 -0.66 7.57 2.55
C VAL A 131 -0.96 6.12 2.89
N LEU A 132 -0.54 5.64 4.06
CA LEU A 132 -0.76 4.26 4.48
C LEU A 132 -2.26 3.94 4.63
N ARG A 133 -3.05 4.81 5.25
CA ARG A 133 -4.50 4.61 5.42
C ARG A 133 -5.22 4.51 4.09
N ASN A 134 -4.91 5.42 3.14
CA ASN A 134 -5.49 5.39 1.81
C ASN A 134 -5.11 4.09 1.08
N TYR A 135 -3.83 3.74 1.10
CA TYR A 135 -3.36 2.50 0.47
C TYR A 135 -4.02 1.25 1.09
N MET A 136 -4.07 1.15 2.41
CA MET A 136 -4.69 0.02 3.10
C MET A 136 -6.20 -0.08 2.87
N ARG A 137 -6.91 1.06 2.69
CA ARG A 137 -8.33 1.07 2.34
C ARG A 137 -8.58 0.52 0.94
N ASP A 138 -7.80 1.00 -0.03
CA ASP A 138 -8.08 0.77 -1.45
C ASP A 138 -7.36 -0.49 -1.99
N HIS A 139 -6.24 -0.90 -1.36
CA HIS A 139 -5.36 -1.98 -1.80
C HIS A 139 -5.07 -3.01 -0.71
N TYR A 140 -6.03 -3.30 0.15
CA TYR A 140 -5.88 -4.17 1.31
C TYR A 140 -5.38 -5.60 1.01
N GLN A 141 -5.54 -6.06 -0.21
CA GLN A 141 -5.07 -7.38 -0.65
C GLN A 141 -3.55 -7.43 -0.84
N ARG A 142 -2.89 -6.27 -0.97
CA ARG A 142 -1.44 -6.12 -1.16
C ARG A 142 -0.70 -6.21 0.18
N ARG A 143 -0.84 -7.35 0.87
CA ARG A 143 -0.34 -7.56 2.24
C ARG A 143 1.16 -7.31 2.38
N ALA A 144 1.98 -7.87 1.49
CA ALA A 144 3.43 -7.74 1.55
C ALA A 144 3.90 -6.28 1.46
N GLN A 145 3.22 -5.47 0.64
CA GLN A 145 3.50 -4.04 0.51
C GLN A 145 3.10 -3.28 1.78
N ILE A 146 1.93 -3.60 2.35
CA ILE A 146 1.48 -3.01 3.61
C ILE A 146 2.47 -3.34 4.72
N GLU A 147 2.89 -4.60 4.84
CA GLU A 147 3.88 -5.04 5.83
C GLU A 147 5.23 -4.31 5.64
N ALA A 148 5.68 -4.10 4.39
CA ALA A 148 6.90 -3.35 4.11
C ALA A 148 6.77 -1.86 4.50
N MET A 149 5.62 -1.23 4.23
CA MET A 149 5.39 0.17 4.58
C MET A 149 5.29 0.38 6.10
N ILE A 150 4.57 -0.48 6.83
CA ILE A 150 4.50 -0.36 8.30
C ILE A 150 5.85 -0.65 8.97
N ASP A 151 6.65 -1.57 8.41
CA ASP A 151 8.02 -1.83 8.86
C ASP A 151 8.91 -0.59 8.72
N ALA A 152 8.80 0.10 7.59
CA ALA A 152 9.58 1.30 7.30
C ALA A 152 9.23 2.45 8.25
N VAL A 153 7.94 2.74 8.47
CA VAL A 153 7.52 3.84 9.35
C VAL A 153 7.76 3.54 10.84
N ALA A 154 7.88 2.27 11.23
CA ALA A 154 8.15 1.88 12.61
C ALA A 154 9.54 2.34 13.13
N SER A 155 10.42 2.80 12.25
CA SER A 155 11.67 3.47 12.65
C SER A 155 11.44 4.84 13.30
N SER A 156 10.28 5.46 13.08
CA SER A 156 9.89 6.74 13.67
C SER A 156 9.35 6.59 15.10
N ASN A 157 9.57 7.61 15.92
CA ASN A 157 8.92 7.76 17.24
C ASN A 157 7.75 8.76 17.20
N ASP A 158 7.27 9.14 16.02
CA ASP A 158 6.13 10.04 15.88
C ASP A 158 4.86 9.39 16.50
N PRO A 159 4.20 10.07 17.44
CA PRO A 159 3.00 9.55 18.13
C PRO A 159 1.89 9.11 17.17
N ILE A 160 1.70 9.83 16.06
CA ILE A 160 0.65 9.51 15.06
C ILE A 160 0.94 8.17 14.38
N ILE A 161 2.21 7.88 14.09
CA ILE A 161 2.65 6.60 13.52
C ILE A 161 2.46 5.48 14.55
N ILE A 162 2.83 5.70 15.81
CA ILE A 162 2.66 4.72 16.88
C ILE A 162 1.18 4.40 17.09
N GLN A 163 0.31 5.41 17.09
CA GLN A 163 -1.15 5.23 17.16
C GLN A 163 -1.67 4.39 15.99
N LEU A 164 -1.19 4.64 14.76
CA LEU A 164 -1.56 3.82 13.61
C LEU A 164 -1.16 2.36 13.85
N LEU A 165 0.08 2.08 14.21
CA LEU A 165 0.58 0.71 14.45
C LEU A 165 -0.19 0.01 15.57
N LEU A 166 -0.51 0.70 16.66
CA LEU A 166 -1.37 0.18 17.73
C LEU A 166 -2.79 -0.15 17.26
N SER A 167 -3.37 0.71 16.44
CA SER A 167 -4.69 0.45 15.84
C SER A 167 -4.65 -0.80 14.95
N LEU A 168 -3.61 -0.93 14.12
CA LEU A 168 -3.42 -2.09 13.24
C LEU A 168 -3.22 -3.38 14.04
N SER A 169 -2.43 -3.35 15.12
CA SER A 169 -2.16 -4.52 15.98
C SER A 169 -3.40 -5.07 16.66
N ARG A 170 -4.43 -4.23 16.84
CA ARG A 170 -5.67 -4.59 17.54
C ARG A 170 -6.80 -5.02 16.60
N ARG A 171 -6.93 -4.36 15.45
CA ARG A 171 -8.19 -4.44 14.66
C ARG A 171 -7.98 -4.56 13.13
N TYR A 172 -6.78 -4.85 12.65
CA TYR A 172 -6.63 -5.00 11.22
C TYR A 172 -7.20 -6.32 10.72
N ARG A 173 -7.87 -6.28 9.55
CA ARG A 173 -8.61 -7.41 8.96
C ARG A 173 -7.73 -8.60 8.54
N THR A 174 -6.43 -8.39 8.34
CA THR A 174 -5.49 -9.41 7.88
C THR A 174 -4.56 -9.81 9.02
N ALA A 175 -4.59 -11.08 9.41
CA ALA A 175 -3.85 -11.59 10.56
C ALA A 175 -2.33 -11.35 10.47
N SER A 176 -1.72 -11.53 9.28
CA SER A 176 -0.27 -11.33 9.12
C SER A 176 0.16 -9.87 9.32
N VAL A 177 -0.63 -8.91 8.81
CA VAL A 177 -0.39 -7.47 9.02
C VAL A 177 -0.62 -7.10 10.49
N GLN A 178 -1.65 -7.65 11.11
CA GLN A 178 -1.94 -7.43 12.53
C GLN A 178 -0.77 -7.93 13.42
N GLU A 179 -0.26 -9.12 13.15
CA GLU A 179 0.88 -9.70 13.86
C GLU A 179 2.16 -8.89 13.63
N LYS A 180 2.44 -8.51 12.38
CA LYS A 180 3.57 -7.63 12.06
C LYS A 180 3.48 -6.31 12.84
N ALA A 181 2.31 -5.67 12.87
CA ALA A 181 2.10 -4.43 13.61
C ALA A 181 2.31 -4.63 15.12
N ARG A 182 1.85 -5.76 15.70
CA ARG A 182 2.08 -6.10 17.11
C ARG A 182 3.58 -6.19 17.43
N ASN A 183 4.32 -6.92 16.61
CA ASN A 183 5.77 -7.08 16.78
C ASN A 183 6.50 -5.73 16.67
N LEU A 184 6.09 -4.87 15.73
CA LEU A 184 6.68 -3.52 15.57
C LEU A 184 6.39 -2.64 16.78
N VAL A 185 5.21 -2.67 17.34
CA VAL A 185 4.85 -1.94 18.56
C VAL A 185 5.72 -2.39 19.74
N THR A 186 5.93 -3.70 19.92
CA THR A 186 6.82 -4.24 20.93
C THR A 186 8.26 -3.74 20.74
N GLN A 187 8.79 -3.80 19.52
CA GLN A 187 10.13 -3.29 19.19
C GLN A 187 10.28 -1.79 19.45
N ILE A 188 9.25 -0.99 19.18
CA ILE A 188 9.26 0.46 19.49
C ILE A 188 9.32 0.67 21.00
N ALA A 189 8.52 -0.06 21.78
CA ALA A 189 8.53 0.03 23.25
C ALA A 189 9.91 -0.35 23.81
N GLU A 190 10.47 -1.48 23.39
CA GLU A 190 11.79 -1.95 23.79
C GLU A 190 12.90 -0.95 23.46
N ARG A 191 12.92 -0.45 22.22
CA ARG A 191 13.91 0.53 21.74
C ARG A 191 13.91 1.81 22.56
N ASN A 192 12.75 2.23 23.05
CA ASN A 192 12.59 3.46 23.84
C ASN A 192 12.58 3.22 25.36
N GLY A 193 12.65 1.97 25.81
CA GLY A 193 12.55 1.62 27.23
C GLY A 193 11.19 1.92 27.85
N TRP A 194 10.12 1.89 27.06
CA TRP A 194 8.76 2.20 27.50
C TRP A 194 8.04 0.97 28.07
N SER A 195 7.37 1.16 29.19
CA SER A 195 6.37 0.21 29.68
C SER A 195 5.11 0.23 28.82
N ALA A 196 4.23 -0.75 29.00
CA ALA A 196 2.93 -0.79 28.31
C ALA A 196 2.05 0.43 28.64
N ASP A 197 2.12 0.93 29.88
CA ASP A 197 1.37 2.09 30.33
C ASP A 197 1.91 3.39 29.69
N GLU A 198 3.23 3.56 29.68
CA GLU A 198 3.88 4.70 29.00
C GLU A 198 3.59 4.72 27.50
N LEU A 199 3.54 3.56 26.84
CA LEU A 199 3.17 3.45 25.45
C LEU A 199 1.70 3.89 25.23
N ALA A 200 0.80 3.50 26.13
CA ALA A 200 -0.60 3.88 26.08
C ALA A 200 -0.78 5.40 26.26
N ASP A 201 -0.12 5.99 27.25
CA ASP A 201 -0.20 7.43 27.53
C ASP A 201 0.31 8.30 26.37
N ARG A 202 1.39 7.90 25.73
CA ARG A 202 1.98 8.62 24.57
C ARG A 202 1.13 8.53 23.31
N THR A 203 0.08 7.72 23.31
CA THR A 203 -0.81 7.52 22.17
C THR A 203 -2.19 8.14 22.38
N ILE A 204 -2.41 8.84 23.50
CA ILE A 204 -3.63 9.63 23.72
C ILE A 204 -3.57 10.85 22.78
N PRO A 205 -4.59 11.09 21.94
CA PRO A 205 -4.66 12.30 21.14
C PRO A 205 -4.63 13.52 22.05
N THR A 206 -3.63 14.37 21.94
CA THR A 206 -3.68 15.69 22.51
C THR A 206 -4.73 16.49 21.72
N ALA A 207 -5.79 16.89 22.41
CA ALA A 207 -6.88 17.71 21.87
C ALA A 207 -6.38 19.05 21.33
#